data_7a2bcfc8ded131662e249f0704b4ac06
#
_entry.id   7a2bcfc8ded131662e249f0704b4ac06
#
_cell.length_a   1.000
_cell.length_b   1.000
_cell.length_c   1.000
_cell.angle_alpha   90.00
_cell.angle_beta   90.00
_cell.angle_gamma   90.00
#
_symmetry.space_group_name_H-M   'P 1'
#
loop_
_entity.id
_entity.type
_entity.pdbx_description
1 polymer ?
#
loop_
_entity_poly.entity_id
_entity_poly.type
_entity_poly.pdbx_seq_one_letter_code
_entity_poly.pdbx_strand_id
1 'polypeptide(L)'
;MDYHKIWVVTATPKKQNEFFSSTMLGKCLSLYKSQDYYQVKVAVENKESLSRVYNHFIEATRNDPAILLFVHDDVFINDYLWGQQLLNAVNQFDLVGVVGNTQRQKGQPSWCHVPGANNITQRDDINNLSGVIGYGNSGTPELIDFWGYPMQPVKLLDGCFLAAKSHIFHQHNIRFDERFQFHFYDVDLCRQFEAKSLSMGTWPISIVHKSKGNYSEEYQQAYRQYLAKWND
;
A
#
# COMPACT_ATOMS: atom_id res chain seq x y z
N MET A 1 -23.58 -4.18 -0.21
CA MET A 1 -23.19 -3.74 1.13
C MET A 1 -22.69 -2.31 0.99
N ASP A 2 -23.31 -1.37 1.68
CA ASP A 2 -22.83 0.01 1.70
C ASP A 2 -21.69 0.09 2.71
N TYR A 3 -20.47 0.26 2.20
CA TYR A 3 -19.29 0.45 3.04
C TYR A 3 -19.20 1.93 3.43
N HIS A 4 -19.60 2.25 4.66
CA HIS A 4 -19.47 3.62 5.19
C HIS A 4 -18.30 3.79 6.17
N LYS A 5 -17.52 2.70 6.41
CA LYS A 5 -16.49 2.66 7.44
C LYS A 5 -15.14 2.33 6.82
N ILE A 6 -14.18 3.21 7.03
CA ILE A 6 -12.79 2.99 6.64
C ILE A 6 -11.99 2.61 7.90
N TRP A 7 -11.23 1.53 7.85
CA TRP A 7 -10.20 1.22 8.83
C TRP A 7 -8.84 1.62 8.28
N VAL A 8 -8.24 2.64 8.88
CA VAL A 8 -6.86 3.05 8.61
C VAL A 8 -5.94 2.15 9.42
N VAL A 9 -5.35 1.17 8.74
CA VAL A 9 -4.54 0.10 9.33
C VAL A 9 -3.06 0.40 9.16
N THR A 10 -2.33 0.44 10.26
CA THR A 10 -0.89 0.71 10.23
C THR A 10 -0.17 -0.02 11.37
N ALA A 11 1.15 -0.14 11.24
CA ALA A 11 2.04 -0.60 12.29
C ALA A 11 3.12 0.45 12.56
N THR A 12 3.52 0.59 13.81
CA THR A 12 4.57 1.53 14.22
C THR A 12 5.39 0.98 15.38
N PRO A 13 6.72 1.21 15.42
CA PRO A 13 7.53 0.90 16.59
C PRO A 13 7.29 1.86 17.77
N LYS A 14 6.49 2.93 17.56
CA LYS A 14 6.19 3.93 18.57
C LYS A 14 5.13 3.44 19.56
N LYS A 15 5.10 4.05 20.74
CA LYS A 15 4.04 3.84 21.72
C LYS A 15 2.74 4.52 21.31
N GLN A 16 1.63 4.08 21.88
CA GLN A 16 0.30 4.62 21.58
C GLN A 16 0.22 6.15 21.72
N ASN A 17 0.78 6.70 22.79
CA ASN A 17 0.78 8.14 23.04
C ASN A 17 1.71 8.93 22.12
N GLU A 18 2.68 8.27 21.47
CA GLU A 18 3.63 8.88 20.56
C GLU A 18 3.17 8.84 19.11
N PHE A 19 2.30 7.87 18.74
CA PHE A 19 1.85 7.70 17.36
C PHE A 19 1.33 9.02 16.77
N PHE A 20 0.36 9.66 17.42
CA PHE A 20 -0.28 10.88 16.92
C PHE A 20 0.63 12.12 16.93
N SER A 21 1.69 12.13 17.74
CA SER A 21 2.59 13.28 17.86
C SER A 21 3.89 13.15 17.07
N SER A 22 4.34 11.92 16.77
CA SER A 22 5.67 11.70 16.22
C SER A 22 5.68 11.07 14.81
N THR A 23 4.67 10.29 14.42
CA THR A 23 4.61 9.73 13.07
C THR A 23 3.96 10.70 12.08
N MET A 24 4.26 10.56 10.79
CA MET A 24 3.64 11.38 9.76
C MET A 24 2.13 11.09 9.65
N LEU A 25 1.76 9.80 9.64
CA LEU A 25 0.37 9.39 9.57
C LEU A 25 -0.42 9.84 10.80
N GLY A 26 0.12 9.67 12.00
CA GLY A 26 -0.54 10.09 13.22
C GLY A 26 -0.80 11.59 13.26
N LYS A 27 0.20 12.41 12.90
CA LYS A 27 0.05 13.87 12.77
C LYS A 27 -1.03 14.22 11.74
N CYS A 28 -1.02 13.57 10.58
CA CYS A 28 -2.00 13.75 9.53
C CYS A 28 -3.42 13.46 10.05
N LEU A 29 -3.64 12.27 10.62
CA LEU A 29 -4.95 11.86 11.13
C LEU A 29 -5.45 12.76 12.27
N SER A 30 -4.55 13.40 13.02
CA SER A 30 -4.91 14.38 14.04
C SER A 30 -5.57 15.64 13.47
N LEU A 31 -5.33 15.98 12.20
CA LEU A 31 -5.98 17.11 11.53
C LEU A 31 -7.44 16.81 11.14
N TYR A 32 -7.78 15.54 10.98
CA TYR A 32 -9.11 15.09 10.54
C TYR A 32 -10.03 14.64 11.70
N LYS A 33 -9.83 15.16 12.90
CA LYS A 33 -10.52 14.74 14.14
C LYS A 33 -12.05 14.77 14.11
N SER A 34 -12.65 15.56 13.25
CA SER A 34 -14.10 15.69 13.14
C SER A 34 -14.75 14.72 12.15
N GLN A 35 -14.01 13.74 11.65
CA GLN A 35 -14.50 12.84 10.61
C GLN A 35 -14.83 11.47 11.20
N ASP A 36 -16.12 11.14 11.28
CA ASP A 36 -16.63 9.91 11.88
C ASP A 36 -16.57 8.69 10.94
N TYR A 37 -16.16 8.88 9.68
CA TYR A 37 -16.20 7.82 8.67
C TYR A 37 -14.98 6.89 8.69
N TYR A 38 -13.95 7.18 9.50
CA TYR A 38 -12.80 6.28 9.61
C TYR A 38 -12.46 5.92 11.07
N GLN A 39 -11.82 4.79 11.25
CA GLN A 39 -11.25 4.33 12.51
C GLN A 39 -9.78 4.01 12.34
N VAL A 40 -8.95 4.47 13.27
CA VAL A 40 -7.51 4.16 13.29
C VAL A 40 -7.29 2.82 13.99
N LYS A 41 -6.67 1.89 13.30
CA LYS A 41 -6.27 0.56 13.74
C LYS A 41 -4.75 0.49 13.70
N VAL A 42 -4.09 0.78 14.81
CA VAL A 42 -2.63 0.85 14.89
C VAL A 42 -2.07 -0.26 15.77
N ALA A 43 -1.12 -1.03 15.22
CA ALA A 43 -0.26 -1.92 15.99
C ALA A 43 0.93 -1.11 16.52
N VAL A 44 0.86 -0.72 17.79
CA VAL A 44 1.91 0.06 18.46
C VAL A 44 2.98 -0.84 19.05
N GLU A 45 4.19 -0.27 19.31
CA GLU A 45 5.37 -1.01 19.79
C GLU A 45 5.60 -2.30 18.96
N ASN A 46 5.24 -2.21 17.68
CA ASN A 46 5.19 -3.37 16.80
C ASN A 46 6.57 -3.95 16.53
N LYS A 47 6.66 -5.28 16.67
CA LYS A 47 7.84 -6.10 16.34
C LYS A 47 7.50 -7.22 15.34
N GLU A 48 6.23 -7.30 14.95
CA GLU A 48 5.74 -8.27 13.97
C GLU A 48 5.90 -7.74 12.54
N SER A 49 5.87 -8.65 11.56
CA SER A 49 5.85 -8.26 10.15
C SER A 49 4.60 -7.47 9.79
N LEU A 50 4.70 -6.58 8.78
CA LEU A 50 3.52 -5.89 8.24
C LEU A 50 2.46 -6.88 7.74
N SER A 51 2.87 -7.95 7.07
CA SER A 51 1.97 -9.00 6.58
C SER A 51 1.13 -9.60 7.70
N ARG A 52 1.74 -9.89 8.85
CA ARG A 52 1.05 -10.44 10.01
C ARG A 52 0.07 -9.46 10.63
N VAL A 53 0.51 -8.20 10.82
CA VAL A 53 -0.36 -7.13 11.31
C VAL A 53 -1.56 -6.92 10.40
N TYR A 54 -1.34 -6.84 9.10
CA TYR A 54 -2.40 -6.63 8.12
C TYR A 54 -3.38 -7.80 8.07
N ASN A 55 -2.89 -9.04 8.12
CA ASN A 55 -3.75 -10.23 8.21
C ASN A 55 -4.62 -10.25 9.47
N HIS A 56 -4.08 -9.83 10.61
CA HIS A 56 -4.86 -9.69 11.86
C HIS A 56 -6.07 -8.75 11.66
N PHE A 57 -5.87 -7.59 11.02
CA PHE A 57 -6.95 -6.65 10.76
C PHE A 57 -7.90 -7.11 9.65
N ILE A 58 -7.42 -7.82 8.63
CA ILE A 58 -8.29 -8.49 7.65
C ILE A 58 -9.23 -9.44 8.39
N GLU A 59 -8.71 -10.30 9.24
CA GLU A 59 -9.52 -11.29 9.97
C GLU A 59 -10.54 -10.63 10.91
N ALA A 60 -10.18 -9.52 11.57
CA ALA A 60 -11.06 -8.76 12.42
C ALA A 60 -12.29 -8.17 11.70
N THR A 61 -12.22 -8.03 10.35
CA THR A 61 -13.36 -7.54 9.54
C THR A 61 -14.36 -8.63 9.16
N ARG A 62 -14.20 -9.87 9.57
CA ARG A 62 -15.08 -10.98 9.19
C ARG A 62 -16.54 -10.73 9.54
N ASN A 63 -16.79 -10.15 10.72
CA ASN A 63 -18.12 -9.82 11.21
C ASN A 63 -18.40 -8.31 11.25
N ASP A 64 -17.44 -7.49 10.84
CA ASP A 64 -17.56 -6.02 10.81
C ASP A 64 -16.92 -5.50 9.48
N PRO A 65 -17.61 -5.66 8.34
CA PRO A 65 -17.07 -5.28 7.04
C PRO A 65 -16.65 -3.82 6.97
N ALA A 66 -15.47 -3.57 6.42
CA ALA A 66 -14.90 -2.23 6.28
C ALA A 66 -14.11 -2.11 4.97
N ILE A 67 -13.83 -0.88 4.56
CA ILE A 67 -12.74 -0.60 3.64
C ILE A 67 -11.46 -0.62 4.47
N LEU A 68 -10.53 -1.48 4.11
CA LEU A 68 -9.21 -1.55 4.73
C LEU A 68 -8.25 -0.65 3.95
N LEU A 69 -7.71 0.37 4.60
CA LEU A 69 -6.61 1.18 4.11
C LEU A 69 -5.34 0.78 4.87
N PHE A 70 -4.49 -0.01 4.23
CA PHE A 70 -3.15 -0.33 4.72
C PHE A 70 -2.19 0.79 4.33
N VAL A 71 -1.60 1.45 5.30
CA VAL A 71 -0.77 2.63 5.08
C VAL A 71 0.41 2.66 6.05
N HIS A 72 1.57 3.06 5.57
CA HIS A 72 2.77 3.19 6.40
C HIS A 72 2.64 4.35 7.40
N ASP A 73 3.28 4.25 8.55
CA ASP A 73 3.24 5.28 9.58
C ASP A 73 4.06 6.54 9.21
N ASP A 74 4.90 6.45 8.19
CA ASP A 74 5.69 7.54 7.60
C ASP A 74 5.06 8.16 6.33
N VAL A 75 3.76 7.90 6.12
CA VAL A 75 2.94 8.54 5.08
C VAL A 75 2.09 9.66 5.69
N PHE A 76 2.05 10.81 5.02
CA PHE A 76 1.12 11.91 5.30
C PHE A 76 0.11 12.01 4.15
N ILE A 77 -1.18 11.86 4.45
CA ILE A 77 -2.26 12.02 3.46
C ILE A 77 -2.54 13.51 3.32
N ASN A 78 -2.14 14.09 2.20
CA ASN A 78 -2.23 15.53 1.92
C ASN A 78 -3.42 15.86 1.00
N ASP A 79 -4.55 15.25 1.27
CA ASP A 79 -5.79 15.39 0.52
C ASP A 79 -6.98 15.49 1.49
N TYR A 80 -7.63 16.64 1.53
CA TYR A 80 -8.77 16.88 2.45
C TYR A 80 -10.00 16.02 2.13
N LEU A 81 -10.10 15.50 0.90
CA LEU A 81 -11.19 14.65 0.45
C LEU A 81 -10.78 13.16 0.36
N TRP A 82 -9.65 12.77 0.95
CA TRP A 82 -9.08 11.43 0.82
C TRP A 82 -10.08 10.30 1.07
N GLY A 83 -10.95 10.44 2.05
CA GLY A 83 -11.95 9.43 2.36
C GLY A 83 -12.99 9.27 1.25
N GLN A 84 -13.47 10.39 0.66
CA GLN A 84 -14.38 10.36 -0.49
C GLN A 84 -13.68 9.79 -1.73
N GLN A 85 -12.42 10.20 -1.95
CA GLN A 85 -11.61 9.67 -3.04
C GLN A 85 -11.40 8.16 -2.89
N LEU A 86 -11.14 7.69 -1.68
CA LEU A 86 -10.97 6.27 -1.41
C LEU A 86 -12.26 5.47 -1.67
N LEU A 87 -13.43 6.00 -1.26
CA LEU A 87 -14.74 5.40 -1.57
C LEU A 87 -14.95 5.26 -3.08
N ASN A 88 -14.65 6.30 -3.84
CA ASN A 88 -14.76 6.28 -5.30
C ASN A 88 -13.79 5.23 -5.90
N ALA A 89 -12.57 5.19 -5.41
CA ALA A 89 -11.52 4.30 -5.88
C ALA A 89 -11.87 2.82 -5.70
N VAL A 90 -12.33 2.42 -4.50
CA VAL A 90 -12.68 1.01 -4.21
C VAL A 90 -14.03 0.58 -4.82
N ASN A 91 -14.76 1.53 -5.42
CA ASN A 91 -15.90 1.21 -6.28
C ASN A 91 -15.49 0.97 -7.73
N GLN A 92 -14.31 1.46 -8.14
CA GLN A 92 -13.75 1.28 -9.48
C GLN A 92 -12.83 0.06 -9.57
N PHE A 93 -12.05 -0.21 -8.53
CA PHE A 93 -11.05 -1.28 -8.48
C PHE A 93 -11.17 -2.12 -7.20
N ASP A 94 -10.80 -3.39 -7.28
CA ASP A 94 -10.78 -4.30 -6.12
C ASP A 94 -9.61 -4.02 -5.17
N LEU A 95 -8.46 -3.58 -5.70
CA LEU A 95 -7.31 -3.09 -4.94
C LEU A 95 -6.83 -1.77 -5.50
N VAL A 96 -6.60 -0.80 -4.63
CA VAL A 96 -6.22 0.57 -4.99
C VAL A 96 -4.91 0.96 -4.32
N GLY A 97 -4.07 1.68 -5.06
CA GLY A 97 -2.91 2.40 -4.55
C GLY A 97 -2.78 3.78 -5.16
N VAL A 98 -1.74 4.51 -4.80
CA VAL A 98 -1.48 5.86 -5.34
C VAL A 98 -0.50 5.86 -6.50
N VAL A 99 0.42 4.89 -6.53
CA VAL A 99 1.39 4.67 -7.62
C VAL A 99 1.48 3.19 -7.96
N GLY A 100 1.76 2.88 -9.23
CA GLY A 100 1.84 1.51 -9.69
C GLY A 100 2.37 1.37 -11.11
N ASN A 101 2.33 0.15 -11.61
CA ASN A 101 2.78 -0.22 -12.96
C ASN A 101 1.65 -0.93 -13.71
N THR A 102 1.34 -0.44 -14.91
CA THR A 102 0.31 -1.02 -15.81
C THR A 102 0.76 -2.35 -16.41
N GLN A 103 2.04 -2.62 -16.38
CA GLN A 103 2.66 -3.86 -16.85
C GLN A 103 3.31 -4.62 -15.69
N ARG A 104 3.63 -5.87 -15.94
CA ARG A 104 4.45 -6.70 -15.07
C ARG A 104 5.29 -7.64 -15.92
N GLN A 105 6.58 -7.68 -15.63
CA GLN A 105 7.53 -8.57 -16.27
C GLN A 105 7.89 -9.73 -15.33
N LYS A 106 8.37 -10.83 -15.90
CA LYS A 106 8.94 -11.93 -15.12
C LYS A 106 10.15 -11.43 -14.33
N GLY A 107 10.23 -11.81 -13.07
CA GLY A 107 11.31 -11.38 -12.19
C GLY A 107 11.31 -9.89 -11.84
N GLN A 108 10.19 -9.21 -11.95
CA GLN A 108 10.13 -7.77 -11.64
C GLN A 108 10.31 -7.51 -10.13
N PRO A 109 11.35 -6.72 -9.75
CA PRO A 109 11.75 -6.57 -8.36
C PRO A 109 10.92 -5.56 -7.54
N SER A 110 10.20 -4.65 -8.19
CA SER A 110 9.30 -3.69 -7.54
C SER A 110 8.30 -3.13 -8.56
N TRP A 111 7.34 -2.35 -8.12
CA TRP A 111 6.37 -1.74 -9.03
C TRP A 111 7.01 -0.83 -10.09
N CYS A 112 8.11 -0.14 -9.76
CA CYS A 112 8.76 0.85 -10.66
C CYS A 112 10.09 0.41 -11.27
N HIS A 113 10.61 -0.78 -10.89
CA HIS A 113 11.85 -1.30 -11.43
C HIS A 113 11.64 -2.64 -12.12
N VAL A 114 12.37 -2.86 -13.20
CA VAL A 114 12.36 -4.09 -13.99
C VAL A 114 13.76 -4.70 -14.02
N PRO A 115 13.89 -6.00 -14.31
CA PRO A 115 15.19 -6.61 -14.56
C PRO A 115 15.88 -5.93 -15.73
N GLY A 116 17.10 -5.48 -15.53
CA GLY A 116 17.96 -4.91 -16.56
C GLY A 116 19.09 -5.84 -16.98
N ALA A 117 19.95 -5.37 -17.86
CA ALA A 117 21.12 -6.13 -18.29
C ALA A 117 22.07 -6.40 -17.11
N ASN A 118 22.77 -7.56 -17.14
CA ASN A 118 23.77 -7.96 -16.13
C ASN A 118 23.23 -8.02 -14.68
N ASN A 119 21.97 -8.40 -14.49
CA ASN A 119 21.30 -8.46 -13.19
C ASN A 119 21.22 -7.10 -12.44
N ILE A 120 21.37 -6.00 -13.16
CA ILE A 120 21.17 -4.66 -12.62
C ILE A 120 19.69 -4.32 -12.80
N THR A 121 19.02 -3.90 -11.73
CA THR A 121 17.65 -3.38 -11.85
C THR A 121 17.67 -1.98 -12.47
N GLN A 122 16.71 -1.71 -13.33
CA GLN A 122 16.53 -0.38 -13.92
C GLN A 122 15.09 0.10 -13.72
N ARG A 123 14.89 1.41 -13.71
CA ARG A 123 13.55 1.99 -13.70
C ARG A 123 12.83 1.56 -14.99
N ASP A 124 11.55 1.21 -14.84
CA ASP A 124 10.71 0.87 -16.01
C ASP A 124 10.40 2.10 -16.85
N ASP A 125 9.93 1.87 -18.08
CA ASP A 125 9.47 2.94 -18.97
C ASP A 125 8.36 3.75 -18.30
N ILE A 126 8.45 5.06 -18.37
CA ILE A 126 7.46 5.99 -17.79
C ILE A 126 6.04 5.73 -18.32
N ASN A 127 5.90 5.23 -19.55
CA ASN A 127 4.62 4.87 -20.15
C ASN A 127 3.96 3.65 -19.50
N ASN A 128 4.71 2.86 -18.74
CA ASN A 128 4.20 1.74 -17.96
C ASN A 128 3.80 2.16 -16.54
N LEU A 129 4.20 3.34 -16.10
CA LEU A 129 4.01 3.79 -14.72
C LEU A 129 2.76 4.66 -14.58
N SER A 130 2.20 4.72 -13.40
CA SER A 130 0.96 5.45 -13.10
C SER A 130 0.99 6.01 -11.69
N GLY A 131 0.48 7.24 -11.55
CA GLY A 131 0.27 7.91 -10.28
C GLY A 131 1.29 9.01 -9.98
N VAL A 132 1.10 9.66 -8.84
CA VAL A 132 1.92 10.77 -8.36
C VAL A 132 2.14 10.61 -6.86
N ILE A 133 3.36 10.85 -6.40
CA ILE A 133 3.70 10.76 -4.98
C ILE A 133 4.66 11.88 -4.59
N GLY A 134 4.40 12.51 -3.44
CA GLY A 134 5.34 13.42 -2.81
C GLY A 134 6.31 12.67 -1.90
N TYR A 135 7.54 13.17 -1.79
CA TYR A 135 8.55 12.71 -0.84
C TYR A 135 8.97 13.86 0.08
N GLY A 136 9.16 13.57 1.36
CA GLY A 136 9.56 14.57 2.35
C GLY A 136 9.39 14.09 3.78
N ASN A 137 9.80 14.91 4.73
CA ASN A 137 9.77 14.60 6.16
C ASN A 137 8.54 15.17 6.90
N SER A 138 7.63 15.79 6.18
CA SER A 138 6.41 16.43 6.70
C SER A 138 5.25 16.31 5.71
N GLY A 139 4.12 16.93 6.02
CA GLY A 139 2.99 17.05 5.08
C GLY A 139 3.27 17.91 3.85
N THR A 140 4.35 18.71 3.87
CA THR A 140 4.82 19.47 2.70
C THR A 140 5.87 18.65 1.96
N PRO A 141 5.65 18.27 0.68
CA PRO A 141 6.62 17.52 -0.07
C PRO A 141 7.87 18.36 -0.40
N GLU A 142 9.04 17.76 -0.31
CA GLU A 142 10.32 18.31 -0.77
C GLU A 142 10.55 17.98 -2.25
N LEU A 143 9.96 16.90 -2.73
CA LEU A 143 9.98 16.43 -4.11
C LEU A 143 8.61 15.85 -4.47
N ILE A 144 8.15 16.08 -5.67
CA ILE A 144 6.96 15.43 -6.25
C ILE A 144 7.40 14.65 -7.48
N ASP A 145 7.23 13.33 -7.45
CA ASP A 145 7.47 12.46 -8.58
C ASP A 145 6.16 12.18 -9.32
N PHE A 146 6.12 12.60 -10.57
CA PHE A 146 5.08 12.23 -11.51
C PHE A 146 5.51 10.96 -12.25
N TRP A 147 4.83 9.85 -11.97
CA TRP A 147 5.11 8.55 -12.57
C TRP A 147 4.20 8.24 -13.77
N GLY A 148 3.16 9.02 -13.96
CA GLY A 148 2.17 8.88 -15.02
C GLY A 148 0.79 9.31 -14.55
N TYR A 149 -0.17 9.36 -15.47
CA TYR A 149 -1.54 9.71 -15.10
C TYR A 149 -2.16 8.65 -14.19
N PRO A 150 -2.80 9.05 -13.07
CA PRO A 150 -3.53 8.14 -12.20
C PRO A 150 -4.83 7.63 -12.84
N MET A 151 -5.61 6.86 -12.10
CA MET A 151 -6.87 6.21 -12.53
C MET A 151 -6.66 5.21 -13.66
N GLN A 152 -5.49 4.57 -13.69
CA GLN A 152 -5.16 3.52 -14.65
C GLN A 152 -5.31 2.15 -14.02
N PRO A 153 -5.81 1.15 -14.76
CA PRO A 153 -5.63 -0.25 -14.39
C PRO A 153 -4.13 -0.58 -14.33
N VAL A 154 -3.73 -1.27 -13.28
CA VAL A 154 -2.32 -1.64 -13.05
C VAL A 154 -2.16 -3.12 -12.72
N LYS A 155 -0.93 -3.61 -12.81
CA LYS A 155 -0.52 -4.96 -12.43
C LYS A 155 0.23 -5.00 -11.10
N LEU A 156 0.87 -3.90 -10.73
CA LEU A 156 1.61 -3.74 -9.48
C LEU A 156 1.27 -2.39 -8.84
N LEU A 157 1.26 -2.36 -7.51
CA LEU A 157 1.07 -1.17 -6.68
C LEU A 157 2.19 -1.10 -5.65
N ASP A 158 2.52 0.13 -5.21
CA ASP A 158 3.39 0.37 -4.06
C ASP A 158 2.66 0.09 -2.75
N GLY A 159 3.34 -0.54 -1.82
CA GLY A 159 2.78 -0.95 -0.53
C GLY A 159 2.55 0.18 0.48
N CYS A 160 3.10 1.39 0.25
CA CYS A 160 2.99 2.49 1.21
C CYS A 160 1.54 2.96 1.45
N PHE A 161 0.65 2.70 0.47
CA PHE A 161 -0.78 3.03 0.52
C PHE A 161 -1.57 2.04 -0.33
N LEU A 162 -2.27 1.09 0.30
CA LEU A 162 -3.09 0.08 -0.38
C LEU A 162 -4.48 0.03 0.25
N ALA A 163 -5.53 -0.01 -0.57
CA ALA A 163 -6.89 -0.12 -0.05
C ALA A 163 -7.75 -1.11 -0.82
N ALA A 164 -8.60 -1.82 -0.09
CA ALA A 164 -9.58 -2.73 -0.66
C ALA A 164 -10.78 -2.89 0.29
N LYS A 165 -11.92 -3.31 -0.25
CA LYS A 165 -13.07 -3.74 0.56
C LYS A 165 -12.73 -5.07 1.24
N SER A 166 -12.97 -5.20 2.53
CA SER A 166 -12.58 -6.39 3.33
C SER A 166 -13.17 -7.70 2.80
N HIS A 167 -14.37 -7.67 2.22
CA HIS A 167 -15.00 -8.88 1.66
C HIS A 167 -14.18 -9.52 0.53
N ILE A 168 -13.40 -8.72 -0.22
CA ILE A 168 -12.52 -9.23 -1.29
C ILE A 168 -11.53 -10.26 -0.71
N PHE A 169 -10.89 -9.90 0.40
CA PHE A 169 -9.94 -10.79 1.09
C PHE A 169 -10.60 -12.10 1.56
N HIS A 170 -11.82 -12.01 2.09
CA HIS A 170 -12.54 -13.18 2.61
C HIS A 170 -13.10 -14.07 1.50
N GLN A 171 -13.73 -13.49 0.48
CA GLN A 171 -14.36 -14.24 -0.61
C GLN A 171 -13.34 -14.96 -1.50
N HIS A 172 -12.18 -14.35 -1.73
CA HIS A 172 -11.14 -14.91 -2.58
C HIS A 172 -10.02 -15.62 -1.81
N ASN A 173 -10.14 -15.69 -0.47
CA ASN A 173 -9.13 -16.25 0.42
C ASN A 173 -7.73 -15.66 0.18
N ILE A 174 -7.66 -14.32 0.04
CA ILE A 174 -6.43 -13.57 -0.13
C ILE A 174 -5.90 -13.14 1.24
N ARG A 175 -4.60 -13.30 1.46
CA ARG A 175 -3.90 -12.85 2.66
C ARG A 175 -2.50 -12.38 2.27
N PHE A 176 -1.96 -11.45 3.02
CA PHE A 176 -0.54 -11.13 2.94
C PHE A 176 0.27 -12.38 3.30
N ASP A 177 1.24 -12.74 2.47
CA ASP A 177 2.10 -13.90 2.76
C ASP A 177 3.13 -13.53 3.84
N GLU A 178 3.03 -14.14 5.01
CA GLU A 178 3.84 -13.80 6.19
C GLU A 178 5.34 -14.11 6.03
N ARG A 179 5.75 -14.79 4.95
CA ARG A 179 7.16 -14.92 4.55
C ARG A 179 7.76 -13.58 4.14
N PHE A 180 6.94 -12.65 3.63
CA PHE A 180 7.31 -11.29 3.25
C PHE A 180 7.07 -10.35 4.42
N GLN A 181 8.10 -10.12 5.22
CA GLN A 181 7.95 -9.36 6.46
C GLN A 181 7.73 -7.87 6.23
N PHE A 182 8.55 -7.26 5.35
CA PHE A 182 8.49 -5.85 5.01
C PHE A 182 8.66 -5.60 3.50
N HIS A 183 9.43 -6.43 2.80
CA HIS A 183 9.64 -6.31 1.35
C HIS A 183 8.80 -7.34 0.61
N PHE A 184 8.36 -7.00 -0.59
CA PHE A 184 7.58 -7.87 -1.49
C PHE A 184 6.17 -8.26 -1.00
N TYR A 185 5.71 -7.82 0.16
CA TYR A 185 4.35 -8.11 0.61
C TYR A 185 3.30 -7.48 -0.31
N ASP A 186 3.60 -6.33 -0.88
CA ASP A 186 2.79 -5.56 -1.82
C ASP A 186 2.79 -6.18 -3.21
N VAL A 187 3.97 -6.48 -3.76
CA VAL A 187 4.12 -7.13 -5.07
C VAL A 187 3.48 -8.52 -5.05
N ASP A 188 3.67 -9.27 -3.96
CA ASP A 188 3.03 -10.57 -3.76
C ASP A 188 1.50 -10.46 -3.68
N LEU A 189 0.99 -9.47 -2.96
CA LEU A 189 -0.44 -9.22 -2.87
C LEU A 189 -1.01 -8.92 -4.26
N CYS A 190 -0.37 -8.06 -5.05
CA CYS A 190 -0.77 -7.76 -6.42
C CYS A 190 -0.86 -9.03 -7.28
N ARG A 191 0.13 -9.95 -7.15
CA ARG A 191 0.11 -11.24 -7.85
C ARG A 191 -1.06 -12.12 -7.44
N GLN A 192 -1.43 -12.12 -6.15
CA GLN A 192 -2.60 -12.86 -5.68
C GLN A 192 -3.90 -12.29 -6.26
N PHE A 193 -4.04 -10.95 -6.34
CA PHE A 193 -5.18 -10.30 -6.98
C PHE A 193 -5.24 -10.63 -8.48
N GLU A 194 -4.12 -10.52 -9.20
CA GLU A 194 -4.03 -10.89 -10.61
C GLU A 194 -4.43 -12.35 -10.85
N ALA A 195 -3.96 -13.28 -10.02
CA ALA A 195 -4.28 -14.71 -10.12
C ALA A 195 -5.76 -15.02 -9.89
N LYS A 196 -6.50 -14.11 -9.26
CA LYS A 196 -7.97 -14.20 -9.06
C LYS A 196 -8.74 -13.35 -10.07
N SER A 197 -8.08 -12.77 -11.07
CA SER A 197 -8.67 -11.86 -12.06
C SER A 197 -9.38 -10.66 -11.43
N LEU A 198 -8.89 -10.20 -10.29
CA LEU A 198 -9.37 -9.00 -9.60
C LEU A 198 -8.69 -7.76 -10.17
N SER A 199 -9.44 -6.67 -10.24
CA SER A 199 -8.97 -5.41 -10.77
C SER A 199 -8.09 -4.65 -9.77
N MET A 200 -7.03 -4.04 -10.27
CA MET A 200 -6.16 -3.16 -9.49
C MET A 200 -5.98 -1.84 -10.20
N GLY A 201 -5.91 -0.74 -9.47
CA GLY A 201 -5.74 0.57 -10.09
C GLY A 201 -5.09 1.60 -9.18
N THR A 202 -4.55 2.64 -9.81
CA THR A 202 -4.07 3.83 -9.10
C THR A 202 -5.18 4.86 -8.96
N TRP A 203 -5.11 5.68 -7.91
CA TRP A 203 -6.08 6.75 -7.67
C TRP A 203 -5.39 8.05 -7.22
N PRO A 204 -5.89 9.24 -7.62
CA PRO A 204 -5.23 10.52 -7.34
C PRO A 204 -5.49 11.01 -5.90
N ILE A 205 -5.06 10.24 -4.91
CA ILE A 205 -4.99 10.69 -3.52
C ILE A 205 -3.58 11.23 -3.26
N SER A 206 -3.48 12.50 -2.92
CA SER A 206 -2.19 13.14 -2.65
C SER A 206 -1.61 12.68 -1.34
N ILE A 207 -0.42 12.09 -1.38
CA ILE A 207 0.34 11.68 -0.20
C ILE A 207 1.77 12.19 -0.25
N VAL A 208 2.38 12.32 0.92
CA VAL A 208 3.84 12.50 1.09
C VAL A 208 4.38 11.32 1.84
N HIS A 209 5.34 10.60 1.26
CA HIS A 209 6.00 9.45 1.86
C HIS A 209 7.44 9.81 2.22
N LYS A 210 7.87 9.46 3.42
CA LYS A 210 9.23 9.78 3.87
C LYS A 210 10.28 8.89 3.23
N SER A 211 9.99 7.60 3.12
CA SER A 211 10.92 6.60 2.61
C SER A 211 10.91 6.52 1.09
N LYS A 212 12.09 6.32 0.47
CA LYS A 212 12.25 6.10 -0.99
C LYS A 212 12.56 4.65 -1.35
N GLY A 213 12.35 3.71 -0.43
CA GLY A 213 12.71 2.30 -0.58
C GLY A 213 14.09 1.97 0.01
N ASN A 214 14.27 0.70 0.34
CA ASN A 214 15.50 0.16 0.89
C ASN A 214 15.85 -1.15 0.19
N TYR A 215 17.07 -1.26 -0.35
CA TYR A 215 17.58 -2.43 -1.09
C TYR A 215 18.61 -3.20 -0.24
N SER A 216 18.27 -3.49 1.01
CA SER A 216 19.09 -4.22 1.97
C SER A 216 19.26 -5.71 1.61
N GLU A 217 20.01 -6.45 2.44
CA GLU A 217 20.14 -7.90 2.29
C GLU A 217 18.78 -8.60 2.51
N GLU A 218 17.96 -8.12 3.44
CA GLU A 218 16.61 -8.60 3.67
C GLU A 218 15.73 -8.44 2.42
N TYR A 219 15.89 -7.34 1.68
CA TYR A 219 15.23 -7.16 0.38
C TYR A 219 15.66 -8.24 -0.62
N GLN A 220 16.96 -8.53 -0.73
CA GLN A 220 17.48 -9.56 -1.64
C GLN A 220 16.99 -10.96 -1.27
N GLN A 221 16.87 -11.24 0.03
CA GLN A 221 16.33 -12.51 0.50
C GLN A 221 14.83 -12.63 0.15
N ALA A 222 14.05 -11.60 0.40
CA ALA A 222 12.63 -11.55 0.05
C ALA A 222 12.42 -11.67 -1.46
N TYR A 223 13.28 -11.05 -2.27
CA TYR A 223 13.26 -11.17 -3.73
C TYR A 223 13.45 -12.62 -4.17
N ARG A 224 14.45 -13.33 -3.65
CA ARG A 224 14.65 -14.76 -3.97
C ARG A 224 13.45 -15.62 -3.57
N GLN A 225 12.82 -15.34 -2.42
CA GLN A 225 11.60 -16.03 -1.98
C GLN A 225 10.41 -15.76 -2.91
N TYR A 226 10.29 -14.50 -3.37
CA TYR A 226 9.25 -14.10 -4.32
C TYR A 226 9.41 -14.81 -5.67
N LEU A 227 10.62 -14.84 -6.23
CA LEU A 227 10.92 -15.55 -7.48
C LEU A 227 10.59 -17.04 -7.36
N ALA A 228 11.00 -17.68 -6.25
CA ALA A 228 10.71 -19.09 -6.00
C ALA A 228 9.21 -19.37 -5.85
N LYS A 229 8.45 -18.49 -5.19
CA LYS A 229 7.00 -18.65 -5.02
C LYS A 229 6.24 -18.61 -6.36
N TRP A 230 6.65 -17.73 -7.26
CA TRP A 230 5.91 -17.46 -8.48
C TRP A 230 6.51 -18.11 -9.74
N ASN A 231 7.58 -18.86 -9.62
CA ASN A 231 8.36 -19.46 -10.72
C ASN A 231 8.80 -18.41 -11.75
N ASP A 232 9.19 -17.26 -11.25
CA ASP A 232 9.63 -16.11 -12.07
C ASP A 232 11.12 -16.16 -12.38
#